data_11563271dede4e975f5c691f6d0a17aa
#
_entry.id   11563271dede4e975f5c691f6d0a17aa
#
_cell.length_a   1.000
_cell.length_b   1.000
_cell.length_c   1.000
_cell.angle_alpha   90.00
_cell.angle_beta   90.00
_cell.angle_gamma   90.00
#
_symmetry.space_group_name_H-M   'P 1'
#
loop_
_entity.id
_entity.type
_entity.pdbx_description
1 polymer ?
#
loop_
_entity_poly.entity_id
_entity_poly.type
_entity_poly.pdbx_seq_one_letter_code
_entity_poly.pdbx_strand_id
1 'polypeptide(L)'
;MKIDIIGAGALGLLLAGKLISAGSEVRLWCRSEQQCRELASSGLTVSYEDGGEAISVKGDRFSAEPVSKYTQRQLADPGEVTLLTVKQTVLHHELPEILRPLQDRNLTMICFQNGCGHIELLQELLPESSLWVAVTTEAAKRKTLTEVIHAGKGEICIGKSSHSLHHNELNAQDWDRGSVISFAEALAAAGFNASLSKEVDTIIYRKLLINAVINPLTAIWRVPNGGLLASPERVQIMKELFTEAVQTYDACGITYEKHVWEAILEVCRATSGNISSMLADVLASRETEIRWINGSIVNMGLQHGAQVPLHRWICGLVEGMTVRER
;
A
#
# COMPACT_ATOMS: atom_id res chain seq x y z
N MET A 1 -16.58 2.05 15.59
CA MET A 1 -15.43 2.88 15.20
C MET A 1 -15.76 3.60 13.91
N LYS A 2 -15.44 4.91 13.82
CA LYS A 2 -15.64 5.73 12.62
C LYS A 2 -14.33 5.79 11.83
N ILE A 3 -14.35 5.25 10.61
CA ILE A 3 -13.15 5.05 9.77
C ILE A 3 -13.31 5.81 8.46
N ASP A 4 -12.33 6.67 8.14
CA ASP A 4 -12.19 7.29 6.84
C ASP A 4 -11.26 6.45 5.96
N ILE A 5 -11.66 6.15 4.72
CA ILE A 5 -10.82 5.45 3.76
C ILE A 5 -10.62 6.33 2.54
N ILE A 6 -9.42 6.88 2.37
CA ILE A 6 -9.05 7.66 1.20
C ILE A 6 -8.52 6.69 0.13
N GLY A 7 -9.34 6.51 -0.91
CA GLY A 7 -9.03 5.64 -2.05
C GLY A 7 -9.97 4.45 -2.19
N ALA A 8 -10.99 4.57 -3.05
CA ALA A 8 -11.90 3.49 -3.41
C ALA A 8 -11.32 2.60 -4.53
N GLY A 9 -10.04 2.21 -4.37
CA GLY A 9 -9.35 1.21 -5.17
C GLY A 9 -9.65 -0.21 -4.73
N ALA A 10 -8.88 -1.20 -5.22
CA ALA A 10 -9.09 -2.60 -4.85
C ALA A 10 -9.00 -2.82 -3.33
N LEU A 11 -7.90 -2.36 -2.71
CA LEU A 11 -7.71 -2.53 -1.27
C LEU A 11 -8.71 -1.72 -0.45
N GLY A 12 -8.98 -0.46 -0.83
CA GLY A 12 -9.93 0.38 -0.11
C GLY A 12 -11.35 -0.17 -0.13
N LEU A 13 -11.82 -0.72 -1.27
CA LEU A 13 -13.12 -1.39 -1.37
C LEU A 13 -13.15 -2.69 -0.54
N LEU A 14 -12.07 -3.48 -0.55
CA LEU A 14 -11.98 -4.69 0.27
C LEU A 14 -12.08 -4.37 1.76
N LEU A 15 -11.28 -3.41 2.23
CA LEU A 15 -11.31 -2.97 3.63
C LEU A 15 -12.68 -2.41 4.01
N ALA A 16 -13.23 -1.50 3.17
CA ALA A 16 -14.54 -0.90 3.42
C ALA A 16 -15.64 -1.97 3.56
N GLY A 17 -15.77 -2.87 2.57
CA GLY A 17 -16.84 -3.86 2.58
C GLY A 17 -16.79 -4.78 3.80
N LYS A 18 -15.62 -5.26 4.17
CA LYS A 18 -15.45 -6.15 5.33
C LYS A 18 -15.63 -5.40 6.66
N LEU A 19 -15.09 -4.17 6.81
CA LEU A 19 -15.24 -3.38 8.02
C LEU A 19 -16.69 -2.95 8.26
N ILE A 20 -17.43 -2.55 7.23
CA ILE A 20 -18.85 -2.21 7.33
C ILE A 20 -19.67 -3.46 7.73
N SER A 21 -19.37 -4.60 7.11
CA SER A 21 -20.04 -5.87 7.45
C SER A 21 -19.79 -6.28 8.90
N ALA A 22 -18.65 -5.92 9.48
CA ALA A 22 -18.31 -6.15 10.87
C ALA A 22 -18.84 -5.05 11.83
N GLY A 23 -19.62 -4.08 11.33
CA GLY A 23 -20.28 -3.06 12.16
C GLY A 23 -19.53 -1.73 12.33
N SER A 24 -18.44 -1.50 11.59
CA SER A 24 -17.76 -0.19 11.60
C SER A 24 -18.55 0.85 10.79
N GLU A 25 -18.50 2.10 11.23
CA GLU A 25 -18.96 3.25 10.45
C GLU A 25 -17.85 3.66 9.49
N VAL A 26 -18.09 3.54 8.18
CA VAL A 26 -17.06 3.81 7.16
C VAL A 26 -17.50 4.96 6.25
N ARG A 27 -16.57 5.90 6.03
CA ARG A 27 -16.68 6.93 5.00
C ARG A 27 -15.61 6.66 3.93
N LEU A 28 -16.06 6.44 2.70
CA LEU A 28 -15.20 6.10 1.57
C LEU A 28 -15.01 7.33 0.68
N TRP A 29 -13.75 7.76 0.54
CA TRP A 29 -13.38 8.95 -0.22
C TRP A 29 -12.91 8.54 -1.62
N CYS A 30 -13.72 8.86 -2.62
CA CYS A 30 -13.51 8.45 -3.99
C CYS A 30 -12.86 9.58 -4.82
N ARG A 31 -12.12 9.20 -5.87
CA ARG A 31 -11.56 10.15 -6.84
C ARG A 31 -12.63 10.73 -7.76
N SER A 32 -13.63 9.93 -8.17
CA SER A 32 -14.66 10.34 -9.12
C SER A 32 -16.06 10.38 -8.51
N GLU A 33 -16.84 11.38 -8.88
CA GLU A 33 -18.23 11.46 -8.50
C GLU A 33 -19.09 10.30 -9.05
N GLN A 34 -18.70 9.74 -10.20
CA GLN A 34 -19.37 8.58 -10.76
C GLN A 34 -19.30 7.41 -9.77
N GLN A 35 -18.09 7.10 -9.24
CA GLN A 35 -17.94 6.04 -8.27
C GLN A 35 -18.73 6.30 -6.98
N CYS A 36 -18.79 7.55 -6.52
CA CYS A 36 -19.61 7.92 -5.37
C CYS A 36 -21.09 7.61 -5.60
N ARG A 37 -21.63 8.02 -6.76
CA ARG A 37 -23.03 7.77 -7.12
C ARG A 37 -23.35 6.27 -7.26
N GLU A 38 -22.47 5.50 -7.90
CA GLU A 38 -22.65 4.06 -8.06
C GLU A 38 -22.61 3.34 -6.71
N LEU A 39 -21.67 3.68 -5.81
CA LEU A 39 -21.59 3.14 -4.47
C LEU A 39 -22.83 3.47 -3.62
N ALA A 40 -23.32 4.70 -3.70
CA ALA A 40 -24.53 5.12 -2.97
C ALA A 40 -25.79 4.40 -3.47
N SER A 41 -25.91 4.16 -4.80
CA SER A 41 -27.12 3.54 -5.39
C SER A 41 -27.09 2.02 -5.36
N SER A 42 -25.93 1.40 -5.65
CA SER A 42 -25.80 -0.06 -5.82
C SER A 42 -25.15 -0.75 -4.62
N GLY A 43 -24.53 0.01 -3.73
CA GLY A 43 -23.78 -0.53 -2.60
C GLY A 43 -22.38 -1.01 -3.01
N LEU A 44 -21.80 -1.84 -2.16
CA LEU A 44 -20.46 -2.40 -2.31
C LEU A 44 -20.50 -3.92 -2.20
N THR A 45 -19.87 -4.62 -3.13
CA THR A 45 -19.78 -6.08 -3.10
C THR A 45 -18.32 -6.54 -3.01
N VAL A 46 -18.04 -7.42 -2.05
CA VAL A 46 -16.78 -8.16 -1.93
C VAL A 46 -17.05 -9.62 -2.26
N SER A 47 -16.52 -10.09 -3.37
CA SER A 47 -16.55 -11.52 -3.76
C SER A 47 -15.21 -12.19 -3.47
N TYR A 48 -15.17 -13.51 -3.47
CA TYR A 48 -13.98 -14.30 -3.16
C TYR A 48 -13.57 -15.15 -4.35
N GLU A 49 -12.28 -15.26 -4.63
CA GLU A 49 -11.79 -16.06 -5.76
C GLU A 49 -11.97 -17.57 -5.52
N ASP A 50 -12.03 -18.00 -4.26
CA ASP A 50 -12.27 -19.37 -3.83
C ASP A 50 -13.77 -19.78 -3.85
N GLY A 51 -14.67 -18.90 -4.31
CA GLY A 51 -16.11 -19.14 -4.36
C GLY A 51 -16.83 -19.00 -3.02
N GLY A 52 -16.18 -18.40 -2.01
CA GLY A 52 -16.81 -18.07 -0.73
C GLY A 52 -18.04 -17.17 -0.89
N GLU A 53 -18.89 -17.12 0.14
CA GLU A 53 -20.09 -16.27 0.15
C GLU A 53 -19.72 -14.80 0.06
N ALA A 54 -20.29 -14.10 -0.92
CA ALA A 54 -20.00 -12.69 -1.16
C ALA A 54 -20.60 -11.80 -0.06
N ILE A 55 -19.85 -10.80 0.36
CA ILE A 55 -20.34 -9.74 1.25
C ILE A 55 -20.96 -8.65 0.37
N SER A 56 -22.25 -8.37 0.60
CA SER A 56 -22.96 -7.27 -0.07
C SER A 56 -23.40 -6.24 0.97
N VAL A 57 -22.95 -5.01 0.80
CA VAL A 57 -23.26 -3.89 1.67
C VAL A 57 -24.12 -2.89 0.91
N LYS A 58 -25.29 -2.54 1.43
CA LYS A 58 -26.17 -1.53 0.82
C LYS A 58 -25.56 -0.13 0.92
N GLY A 59 -25.85 0.75 -0.05
CA GLY A 59 -25.30 2.09 -0.13
C GLY A 59 -25.70 3.03 1.03
N ASP A 60 -26.78 2.73 1.75
CA ASP A 60 -27.24 3.48 2.92
C ASP A 60 -26.47 3.13 4.22
N ARG A 61 -25.62 2.11 4.20
CA ARG A 61 -24.83 1.64 5.36
C ARG A 61 -23.49 2.35 5.51
N PHE A 62 -23.09 3.16 4.55
CA PHE A 62 -21.83 3.91 4.56
C PHE A 62 -21.97 5.19 3.73
N SER A 63 -21.02 6.13 3.85
CA SER A 63 -20.97 7.27 2.95
C SER A 63 -19.89 7.09 1.90
N ALA A 64 -20.16 7.51 0.66
CA ALA A 64 -19.19 7.59 -0.42
C ALA A 64 -19.23 9.00 -1.00
N GLU A 65 -18.15 9.74 -0.81
CA GLU A 65 -18.03 11.15 -1.20
C GLU A 65 -16.76 11.42 -2.00
N PRO A 66 -16.74 12.49 -2.84
CA PRO A 66 -15.52 12.92 -3.52
C PRO A 66 -14.44 13.31 -2.50
N VAL A 67 -13.19 12.89 -2.74
CA VAL A 67 -12.05 13.18 -1.86
C VAL A 67 -11.81 14.69 -1.66
N SER A 68 -12.23 15.53 -2.61
CA SER A 68 -12.18 16.99 -2.48
C SER A 68 -12.97 17.55 -1.29
N LYS A 69 -13.95 16.79 -0.77
CA LYS A 69 -14.74 17.16 0.42
C LYS A 69 -14.12 16.65 1.73
N TYR A 70 -13.06 15.87 1.68
CA TYR A 70 -12.44 15.24 2.85
C TYR A 70 -12.03 16.26 3.91
N THR A 71 -11.31 17.31 3.52
CA THR A 71 -10.86 18.37 4.43
C THR A 71 -12.01 19.02 5.19
N GLN A 72 -13.06 19.42 4.47
CA GLN A 72 -14.24 20.04 5.10
C GLN A 72 -14.92 19.10 6.10
N ARG A 73 -15.02 17.82 5.74
CA ARG A 73 -15.61 16.81 6.61
C ARG A 73 -14.79 16.56 7.85
N GLN A 74 -13.45 16.46 7.72
CA GLN A 74 -12.55 16.28 8.86
C GLN A 74 -12.57 17.46 9.83
N LEU A 75 -12.76 18.67 9.32
CA LEU A 75 -12.88 19.86 10.19
C LEU A 75 -14.19 19.87 10.98
N ALA A 76 -15.28 19.36 10.43
CA ALA A 76 -16.61 19.38 11.03
C ALA A 76 -16.90 18.16 11.91
N ASP A 77 -16.50 16.97 11.46
CA ASP A 77 -16.83 15.68 12.07
C ASP A 77 -15.72 14.67 11.79
N PRO A 78 -14.59 14.71 12.54
CA PRO A 78 -13.43 13.87 12.27
C PRO A 78 -13.73 12.38 12.48
N GLY A 79 -13.09 11.54 11.65
CA GLY A 79 -13.00 10.11 11.90
C GLY A 79 -11.99 9.80 13.00
N GLU A 80 -12.11 8.63 13.60
CA GLU A 80 -11.16 8.16 14.62
C GLU A 80 -9.83 7.75 14.00
N VAL A 81 -9.88 7.17 12.79
CA VAL A 81 -8.71 6.83 11.95
C VAL A 81 -8.97 7.13 10.49
N THR A 82 -7.92 7.49 9.77
CA THR A 82 -7.93 7.65 8.31
C THR A 82 -6.98 6.64 7.68
N LEU A 83 -7.51 5.81 6.78
CA LEU A 83 -6.73 4.85 6.00
C LEU A 83 -6.36 5.48 4.65
N LEU A 84 -5.08 5.48 4.31
CA LEU A 84 -4.60 5.86 2.99
C LEU A 84 -4.39 4.60 2.16
N THR A 85 -5.28 4.36 1.20
CA THR A 85 -5.24 3.20 0.30
C THR A 85 -5.05 3.60 -1.16
N VAL A 86 -4.78 4.88 -1.41
CA VAL A 86 -4.39 5.39 -2.72
C VAL A 86 -2.97 4.97 -3.07
N LYS A 87 -2.63 4.98 -4.36
CA LYS A 87 -1.25 4.76 -4.80
C LYS A 87 -0.35 5.93 -4.44
N GLN A 88 0.96 5.67 -4.38
CA GLN A 88 1.99 6.67 -4.18
C GLN A 88 1.88 7.84 -5.17
N THR A 89 1.57 7.55 -6.44
CA THR A 89 1.37 8.58 -7.47
C THR A 89 0.29 9.60 -7.10
N VAL A 90 -0.84 9.14 -6.56
CA VAL A 90 -1.93 10.02 -6.10
C VAL A 90 -1.53 10.77 -4.83
N LEU A 91 -0.87 10.09 -3.90
CA LEU A 91 -0.41 10.68 -2.65
C LEU A 91 0.55 11.85 -2.89
N HIS A 92 1.48 11.72 -3.85
CA HIS A 92 2.46 12.77 -4.14
C HIS A 92 1.93 13.90 -5.03
N HIS A 93 0.89 13.67 -5.83
CA HIS A 93 0.42 14.68 -6.79
C HIS A 93 -0.91 15.33 -6.43
N GLU A 94 -1.88 14.57 -5.92
CA GLU A 94 -3.26 15.04 -5.74
C GLU A 94 -3.60 15.33 -4.25
N LEU A 95 -3.08 14.52 -3.32
CA LEU A 95 -3.45 14.64 -1.90
C LEU A 95 -2.81 15.79 -1.14
N PRO A 96 -1.63 16.33 -1.49
CA PRO A 96 -1.02 17.41 -0.71
C PRO A 96 -1.92 18.64 -0.55
N GLU A 97 -2.64 19.03 -1.59
CA GLU A 97 -3.57 20.18 -1.53
C GLU A 97 -4.78 19.91 -0.61
N ILE A 98 -5.22 18.65 -0.56
CA ILE A 98 -6.36 18.22 0.27
C ILE A 98 -5.96 18.10 1.73
N LEU A 99 -4.74 17.63 2.00
CA LEU A 99 -4.27 17.36 3.37
C LEU A 99 -3.68 18.60 4.06
N ARG A 100 -3.00 19.49 3.34
CA ARG A 100 -2.31 20.67 3.90
C ARG A 100 -3.19 21.54 4.81
N PRO A 101 -4.48 21.80 4.53
CA PRO A 101 -5.33 22.56 5.44
C PRO A 101 -5.59 21.89 6.80
N LEU A 102 -5.16 20.63 6.96
CA LEU A 102 -5.28 19.85 8.19
C LEU A 102 -3.96 19.76 8.97
N GLN A 103 -2.92 20.53 8.59
CA GLN A 103 -1.58 20.46 9.17
C GLN A 103 -1.56 20.63 10.70
N ASP A 104 -2.45 21.48 11.26
CA ASP A 104 -2.55 21.75 12.69
C ASP A 104 -3.49 20.76 13.42
N ARG A 105 -3.89 19.67 12.76
CA ARG A 105 -4.79 18.66 13.30
C ARG A 105 -4.05 17.40 13.74
N ASN A 106 -4.40 16.90 14.89
CA ASN A 106 -3.90 15.62 15.38
C ASN A 106 -4.75 14.46 14.81
N LEU A 107 -4.43 14.05 13.57
CA LEU A 107 -5.10 12.93 12.91
C LEU A 107 -4.33 11.62 13.19
N THR A 108 -5.03 10.51 13.26
CA THR A 108 -4.42 9.18 13.20
C THR A 108 -4.56 8.65 11.79
N MET A 109 -3.43 8.55 11.08
CA MET A 109 -3.40 8.08 9.68
C MET A 109 -2.67 6.76 9.56
N ILE A 110 -3.24 5.82 8.82
CA ILE A 110 -2.66 4.49 8.59
C ILE A 110 -2.44 4.33 7.09
N CYS A 111 -1.17 4.20 6.69
CA CYS A 111 -0.69 4.21 5.32
C CYS A 111 -0.51 2.80 4.80
N PHE A 112 -1.22 2.43 3.72
CA PHE A 112 -1.17 1.12 3.07
C PHE A 112 -0.32 1.11 1.79
N GLN A 113 0.44 2.16 1.53
CA GLN A 113 1.25 2.29 0.33
C GLN A 113 2.37 1.26 0.27
N ASN A 114 2.68 0.78 -0.95
CA ASN A 114 3.89 0.01 -1.21
C ASN A 114 5.09 0.96 -1.38
N GLY A 115 6.29 0.47 -1.07
CA GLY A 115 7.50 1.27 -1.20
C GLY A 115 7.73 2.22 -0.03
N CYS A 116 8.62 3.19 -0.22
CA CYS A 116 9.04 4.15 0.80
C CYS A 116 8.85 5.60 0.32
N GLY A 117 9.02 6.59 1.21
CA GLY A 117 8.97 8.01 0.89
C GLY A 117 7.63 8.70 1.19
N HIS A 118 6.58 7.94 1.51
CA HIS A 118 5.26 8.49 1.81
C HIS A 118 5.13 9.00 3.26
N ILE A 119 5.84 8.39 4.19
CA ILE A 119 5.81 8.84 5.60
C ILE A 119 6.47 10.19 5.76
N GLU A 120 7.63 10.39 5.13
CA GLU A 120 8.38 11.64 5.12
C GLU A 120 7.52 12.77 4.54
N LEU A 121 6.89 12.55 3.39
CA LEU A 121 5.97 13.52 2.78
C LEU A 121 4.79 13.85 3.70
N LEU A 122 4.16 12.84 4.29
CA LEU A 122 3.02 13.05 5.17
C LEU A 122 3.42 13.76 6.48
N GLN A 123 4.62 13.50 6.99
CA GLN A 123 5.15 14.18 8.17
C GLN A 123 5.35 15.68 7.91
N GLU A 124 5.81 16.05 6.71
CA GLU A 124 5.93 17.45 6.31
C GLU A 124 4.55 18.12 6.13
N LEU A 125 3.57 17.39 5.61
CA LEU A 125 2.22 17.92 5.36
C LEU A 125 1.37 18.00 6.63
N LEU A 126 1.57 17.07 7.56
CA LEU A 126 0.73 16.86 8.74
C LEU A 126 1.61 16.65 9.99
N PRO A 127 2.41 17.64 10.40
CA PRO A 127 3.40 17.49 11.48
C PRO A 127 2.79 17.11 12.83
N GLU A 128 1.55 17.50 13.10
CA GLU A 128 0.84 17.20 14.35
C GLU A 128 0.13 15.83 14.35
N SER A 129 0.15 15.12 13.21
CA SER A 129 -0.59 13.87 13.05
C SER A 129 0.24 12.65 13.42
N SER A 130 -0.44 11.61 13.88
CA SER A 130 0.16 10.32 14.16
C SER A 130 0.12 9.45 12.91
N LEU A 131 1.29 9.17 12.33
CA LEU A 131 1.43 8.39 11.12
C LEU A 131 1.83 6.94 11.44
N TRP A 132 1.10 6.01 10.85
CA TRP A 132 1.30 4.57 10.99
C TRP A 132 1.42 3.92 9.62
N VAL A 133 2.20 2.88 9.51
CA VAL A 133 2.32 2.09 8.29
C VAL A 133 1.59 0.77 8.48
N ALA A 134 0.80 0.38 7.48
CA ALA A 134 0.20 -0.94 7.40
C ALA A 134 0.82 -1.71 6.22
N VAL A 135 1.64 -2.70 6.52
CA VAL A 135 2.16 -3.62 5.52
C VAL A 135 1.17 -4.76 5.35
N THR A 136 0.65 -4.92 4.14
CA THR A 136 -0.33 -5.99 3.86
C THR A 136 0.13 -6.92 2.75
N THR A 137 -0.22 -8.21 2.89
CA THR A 137 -0.11 -9.24 1.85
C THR A 137 -1.48 -9.66 1.32
N GLU A 138 -2.57 -8.98 1.75
CA GLU A 138 -3.91 -9.18 1.21
C GLU A 138 -3.93 -8.90 -0.29
N ALA A 139 -4.50 -9.81 -1.07
CA ALA A 139 -4.63 -9.65 -2.51
C ALA A 139 -6.06 -9.27 -2.88
N ALA A 140 -6.22 -8.12 -3.53
CA ALA A 140 -7.51 -7.60 -3.97
C ALA A 140 -7.46 -7.19 -5.44
N LYS A 141 -8.50 -7.54 -6.20
CA LYS A 141 -8.67 -7.16 -7.61
C LYS A 141 -9.97 -6.39 -7.77
N ARG A 142 -9.91 -5.14 -8.21
CA ARG A 142 -11.12 -4.37 -8.50
C ARG A 142 -11.77 -4.88 -9.78
N LYS A 143 -13.03 -5.29 -9.69
CA LYS A 143 -13.82 -5.79 -10.83
C LYS A 143 -14.60 -4.65 -11.51
N THR A 144 -15.29 -3.83 -10.70
CA THR A 144 -16.04 -2.66 -11.16
C THR A 144 -15.75 -1.45 -10.25
N LEU A 145 -16.53 -0.37 -10.36
CA LEU A 145 -16.45 0.77 -9.44
C LEU A 145 -16.98 0.44 -8.03
N THR A 146 -17.79 -0.62 -7.90
CA THR A 146 -18.48 -1.02 -6.68
C THR A 146 -18.21 -2.47 -6.27
N GLU A 147 -17.47 -3.22 -7.10
CA GLU A 147 -17.14 -4.62 -6.83
C GLU A 147 -15.64 -4.85 -6.72
N VAL A 148 -15.24 -5.63 -5.72
CA VAL A 148 -13.87 -6.08 -5.52
C VAL A 148 -13.85 -7.60 -5.28
N ILE A 149 -12.82 -8.26 -5.81
CA ILE A 149 -12.53 -9.67 -5.55
C ILE A 149 -11.42 -9.73 -4.51
N HIS A 150 -11.67 -10.41 -3.38
CA HIS A 150 -10.63 -10.82 -2.44
C HIS A 150 -9.92 -12.04 -3.04
N ALA A 151 -8.79 -11.78 -3.70
CA ALA A 151 -8.07 -12.77 -4.51
C ALA A 151 -7.10 -13.63 -3.70
N GLY A 152 -6.82 -13.26 -2.46
CA GLY A 152 -5.97 -14.05 -1.56
C GLY A 152 -5.94 -13.45 -0.18
N LYS A 153 -6.11 -14.30 0.81
CA LYS A 153 -5.97 -13.95 2.23
C LYS A 153 -4.50 -13.77 2.57
N GLY A 154 -4.20 -12.73 3.31
CA GLY A 154 -2.87 -12.40 3.76
C GLY A 154 -2.87 -11.89 5.20
N GLU A 155 -1.90 -11.06 5.49
CA GLU A 155 -1.73 -10.44 6.80
C GLU A 155 -1.70 -8.92 6.66
N ILE A 156 -2.08 -8.21 7.73
CA ILE A 156 -1.95 -6.78 7.88
C ILE A 156 -1.13 -6.52 9.13
N CYS A 157 0.09 -6.04 8.98
CA CYS A 157 0.95 -5.66 10.09
C CYS A 157 1.02 -4.14 10.20
N ILE A 158 0.65 -3.57 11.35
CA ILE A 158 0.58 -2.13 11.58
C ILE A 158 1.66 -1.74 12.57
N GLY A 159 2.40 -0.66 12.29
CA GLY A 159 3.42 -0.14 13.18
C GLY A 159 3.82 1.30 12.88
N LYS A 160 4.60 1.91 13.75
CA LYS A 160 5.26 3.18 13.48
C LYS A 160 6.63 2.93 12.86
N SER A 161 6.91 3.58 11.72
CA SER A 161 8.22 3.54 11.11
C SER A 161 9.19 4.45 11.87
N SER A 162 10.43 3.97 12.08
CA SER A 162 11.52 4.74 12.68
C SER A 162 12.03 5.86 11.77
N HIS A 163 11.68 5.84 10.49
CA HIS A 163 12.03 6.86 9.49
C HIS A 163 11.15 8.12 9.55
N SER A 164 10.19 8.20 10.47
CA SER A 164 9.50 9.46 10.71
C SER A 164 10.48 10.49 11.30
N LEU A 165 10.59 11.66 10.67
CA LEU A 165 11.59 12.72 10.96
C LEU A 165 11.59 13.25 12.41
N HIS A 166 10.56 12.96 13.18
CA HIS A 166 10.46 13.31 14.59
C HIS A 166 10.70 12.09 15.49
N HIS A 167 11.95 11.61 15.51
CA HIS A 167 12.46 10.73 16.55
C HIS A 167 12.58 11.52 17.89
N ASN A 168 11.50 11.97 18.43
CA ASN A 168 11.40 12.02 19.88
C ASN A 168 11.14 10.58 20.31
N GLU A 169 12.01 10.05 21.19
CA GLU A 169 12.03 8.69 21.71
C GLU A 169 10.63 8.07 21.71
N LEU A 170 10.50 6.93 21.03
CA LEU A 170 9.27 6.13 21.06
C LEU A 170 8.98 5.77 22.52
N ASN A 171 8.38 6.69 23.26
CA ASN A 171 7.93 6.43 24.61
C ASN A 171 6.88 5.31 24.53
N ALA A 172 6.98 4.34 25.45
CA ALA A 172 6.01 3.26 25.56
C ALA A 172 4.55 3.76 25.59
N GLN A 173 4.34 5.03 25.96
CA GLN A 173 3.06 5.75 25.96
C GLN A 173 2.49 6.09 24.57
N ASP A 174 3.33 6.10 23.50
CA ASP A 174 2.84 6.37 22.13
C ASP A 174 2.05 5.19 21.53
N TRP A 175 2.14 4.01 22.11
CA TRP A 175 1.34 2.85 21.73
C TRP A 175 -0.07 2.87 22.30
N ASP A 176 -0.32 3.76 23.24
CA ASP A 176 -1.61 3.89 23.96
C ASP A 176 -2.62 4.80 23.23
N ARG A 177 -2.49 4.93 21.91
CA ARG A 177 -3.55 5.55 21.13
C ARG A 177 -4.61 4.50 20.86
N GLY A 178 -5.61 4.50 21.71
CA GLY A 178 -6.75 3.57 21.67
C GLY A 178 -7.37 3.39 20.28
N SER A 179 -7.26 4.41 19.40
CA SER A 179 -7.76 4.36 18.02
C SER A 179 -7.06 3.32 17.13
N VAL A 180 -5.72 3.12 17.26
CA VAL A 180 -5.01 2.14 16.45
C VAL A 180 -5.23 0.71 16.95
N ILE A 181 -5.28 0.53 18.26
CA ILE A 181 -5.64 -0.75 18.87
C ILE A 181 -7.06 -1.14 18.47
N SER A 182 -8.02 -0.22 18.64
CA SER A 182 -9.41 -0.43 18.21
C SER A 182 -9.55 -0.70 16.73
N PHE A 183 -8.68 -0.11 15.89
CA PHE A 183 -8.65 -0.40 14.46
C PHE A 183 -8.13 -1.81 14.18
N ALA A 184 -7.07 -2.27 14.85
CA ALA A 184 -6.58 -3.63 14.72
C ALA A 184 -7.65 -4.65 15.16
N GLU A 185 -8.38 -4.37 16.24
CA GLU A 185 -9.53 -5.18 16.69
C GLU A 185 -10.67 -5.18 15.65
N ALA A 186 -10.98 -4.02 15.06
CA ALA A 186 -11.99 -3.92 14.00
C ALA A 186 -11.59 -4.72 12.74
N LEU A 187 -10.30 -4.72 12.36
CA LEU A 187 -9.78 -5.57 11.30
C LEU A 187 -9.93 -7.06 11.62
N ALA A 188 -9.58 -7.47 12.85
CA ALA A 188 -9.74 -8.86 13.30
C ALA A 188 -11.22 -9.28 13.29
N ALA A 189 -12.13 -8.43 13.79
CA ALA A 189 -13.58 -8.66 13.73
C ALA A 189 -14.11 -8.75 12.29
N ALA A 190 -13.48 -8.00 11.35
CA ALA A 190 -13.76 -8.09 9.92
C ALA A 190 -13.12 -9.31 9.23
N GLY A 191 -12.47 -10.20 10.00
CA GLY A 191 -11.86 -11.43 9.50
C GLY A 191 -10.55 -11.21 8.73
N PHE A 192 -9.80 -10.16 9.05
CA PHE A 192 -8.41 -10.00 8.63
C PHE A 192 -7.46 -10.57 9.68
N ASN A 193 -6.33 -11.11 9.25
CA ASN A 193 -5.22 -11.43 10.13
C ASN A 193 -4.40 -10.14 10.37
N ALA A 194 -4.77 -9.39 11.42
CA ALA A 194 -4.17 -8.09 11.72
C ALA A 194 -3.34 -8.15 13.01
N SER A 195 -2.17 -7.52 13.01
CA SER A 195 -1.27 -7.45 14.15
C SER A 195 -0.60 -6.07 14.28
N LEU A 196 -0.19 -5.73 15.50
CA LEU A 196 0.64 -4.57 15.77
C LEU A 196 2.09 -5.01 15.94
N SER A 197 3.04 -4.28 15.34
CA SER A 197 4.46 -4.58 15.43
C SER A 197 5.29 -3.35 15.80
N LYS A 198 6.26 -3.54 16.67
CA LYS A 198 7.32 -2.56 16.97
C LYS A 198 8.45 -2.59 15.96
N GLU A 199 8.51 -3.65 15.14
CA GLU A 199 9.56 -3.89 14.14
C GLU A 199 9.01 -3.80 12.73
N VAL A 200 8.06 -2.87 12.49
CA VAL A 200 7.41 -2.71 11.19
C VAL A 200 8.39 -2.39 10.07
N ASP A 201 9.51 -1.71 10.37
CA ASP A 201 10.54 -1.38 9.39
C ASP A 201 11.17 -2.64 8.77
N THR A 202 11.44 -3.67 9.57
CA THR A 202 11.92 -4.95 9.03
C THR A 202 10.94 -5.55 8.03
N ILE A 203 9.64 -5.45 8.31
CA ILE A 203 8.58 -5.95 7.43
C ILE A 203 8.46 -5.08 6.16
N ILE A 204 8.59 -3.75 6.29
CA ILE A 204 8.61 -2.82 5.16
C ILE A 204 9.76 -3.15 4.22
N TYR A 205 11.00 -3.26 4.74
CA TYR A 205 12.18 -3.51 3.94
C TYR A 205 12.19 -4.91 3.32
N ARG A 206 11.70 -5.92 4.04
CA ARG A 206 11.50 -7.25 3.46
C ARG A 206 10.54 -7.21 2.28
N LYS A 207 9.39 -6.56 2.43
CA LYS A 207 8.42 -6.41 1.34
C LYS A 207 8.97 -5.58 0.19
N LEU A 208 9.74 -4.53 0.49
CA LEU A 208 10.39 -3.70 -0.53
C LEU A 208 11.35 -4.54 -1.37
N LEU A 209 12.21 -5.38 -0.77
CA LEU A 209 13.11 -6.28 -1.48
C LEU A 209 12.36 -7.23 -2.42
N ILE A 210 11.30 -7.89 -1.92
CA ILE A 210 10.48 -8.81 -2.72
C ILE A 210 9.87 -8.07 -3.91
N ASN A 211 9.25 -6.91 -3.67
CA ASN A 211 8.60 -6.12 -4.71
C ASN A 211 9.60 -5.55 -5.72
N ALA A 212 10.78 -5.11 -5.28
CA ALA A 212 11.81 -4.54 -6.14
C ALA A 212 12.42 -5.55 -7.12
N VAL A 213 12.36 -6.86 -6.80
CA VAL A 213 12.80 -7.93 -7.69
C VAL A 213 11.65 -8.43 -8.57
N ILE A 214 10.50 -8.75 -7.99
CA ILE A 214 9.40 -9.41 -8.71
C ILE A 214 8.65 -8.43 -9.62
N ASN A 215 8.24 -7.29 -9.09
CA ASN A 215 7.28 -6.43 -9.80
C ASN A 215 7.82 -5.85 -11.11
N PRO A 216 9.02 -5.25 -11.17
CA PRO A 216 9.51 -4.69 -12.42
C PRO A 216 9.81 -5.75 -13.47
N LEU A 217 10.37 -6.90 -13.08
CA LEU A 217 10.72 -7.95 -14.04
C LEU A 217 9.48 -8.62 -14.64
N THR A 218 8.42 -8.83 -13.81
CA THR A 218 7.12 -9.30 -14.35
C THR A 218 6.50 -8.30 -15.31
N ALA A 219 6.63 -6.98 -15.02
CA ALA A 219 6.15 -5.93 -15.90
C ALA A 219 6.90 -5.88 -17.23
N ILE A 220 8.25 -5.92 -17.20
CA ILE A 220 9.12 -5.87 -18.38
C ILE A 220 8.88 -7.08 -19.27
N TRP A 221 8.86 -8.28 -18.73
CA TRP A 221 8.66 -9.51 -19.50
C TRP A 221 7.20 -9.86 -19.78
N ARG A 222 6.25 -9.13 -19.16
CA ARG A 222 4.80 -9.35 -19.27
C ARG A 222 4.40 -10.78 -18.93
N VAL A 223 4.94 -11.29 -17.84
CA VAL A 223 4.71 -12.67 -17.36
C VAL A 223 4.13 -12.67 -15.94
N PRO A 224 3.37 -13.71 -15.55
CA PRO A 224 2.98 -13.89 -14.16
C PRO A 224 4.21 -14.19 -13.29
N ASN A 225 4.05 -14.15 -11.97
CA ASN A 225 5.16 -14.30 -11.03
C ASN A 225 5.97 -15.58 -11.25
N GLY A 226 5.31 -16.72 -11.49
CA GLY A 226 6.00 -17.98 -11.78
C GLY A 226 6.80 -17.98 -13.09
N GLY A 227 6.44 -17.13 -14.05
CA GLY A 227 7.16 -16.94 -15.29
C GLY A 227 8.59 -16.40 -15.11
N LEU A 228 8.88 -15.80 -13.95
CA LEU A 228 10.23 -15.36 -13.58
C LEU A 228 11.19 -16.54 -13.38
N LEU A 229 10.67 -17.70 -13.01
CA LEU A 229 11.47 -18.91 -12.76
C LEU A 229 11.60 -19.80 -14.01
N ALA A 230 11.09 -19.36 -15.16
CA ALA A 230 11.02 -20.17 -16.37
C ALA A 230 12.38 -20.40 -17.06
N SER A 231 13.40 -19.59 -16.76
CA SER A 231 14.75 -19.78 -17.30
C SER A 231 15.85 -19.36 -16.32
N PRO A 232 17.05 -19.97 -16.40
CA PRO A 232 18.20 -19.60 -15.59
C PRO A 232 18.58 -18.12 -15.74
N GLU A 233 18.48 -17.55 -16.94
CA GLU A 233 18.82 -16.15 -17.22
C GLU A 233 17.91 -15.18 -16.46
N ARG A 234 16.60 -15.48 -16.38
CA ARG A 234 15.65 -14.67 -15.57
C ARG A 234 16.01 -14.74 -14.10
N VAL A 235 16.27 -15.92 -13.58
CA VAL A 235 16.67 -16.12 -12.17
C VAL A 235 17.98 -15.40 -11.88
N GLN A 236 18.93 -15.40 -12.83
CA GLN A 236 20.19 -14.67 -12.69
C GLN A 236 19.96 -13.16 -12.56
N ILE A 237 19.14 -12.57 -13.43
CA ILE A 237 18.80 -11.13 -13.35
C ILE A 237 18.07 -10.79 -12.06
N MET A 238 17.14 -11.66 -11.61
CA MET A 238 16.52 -11.51 -10.29
C MET A 238 17.56 -11.49 -9.16
N LYS A 239 18.56 -12.39 -9.23
CA LYS A 239 19.63 -12.49 -8.23
C LYS A 239 20.54 -11.27 -8.22
N GLU A 240 20.84 -10.71 -9.37
CA GLU A 240 21.65 -9.49 -9.51
C GLU A 240 20.93 -8.27 -8.92
N LEU A 241 19.63 -8.08 -9.23
CA LEU A 241 18.83 -7.03 -8.62
C LEU A 241 18.74 -7.19 -7.08
N PHE A 242 18.50 -8.40 -6.61
CA PHE A 242 18.48 -8.70 -5.19
C PHE A 242 19.82 -8.35 -4.53
N THR A 243 20.93 -8.72 -5.17
CA THR A 243 22.29 -8.48 -4.63
C THR A 243 22.58 -6.99 -4.52
N GLU A 244 22.24 -6.20 -5.55
CA GLU A 244 22.41 -4.75 -5.54
C GLU A 244 21.56 -4.07 -4.45
N ALA A 245 20.30 -4.54 -4.26
CA ALA A 245 19.45 -4.04 -3.20
C ALA A 245 19.99 -4.36 -1.79
N VAL A 246 20.49 -5.57 -1.58
CA VAL A 246 21.10 -5.99 -0.31
C VAL A 246 22.36 -5.19 0.00
N GLN A 247 23.24 -4.98 -0.98
CA GLN A 247 24.42 -4.11 -0.82
C GLN A 247 24.03 -2.69 -0.43
N THR A 248 22.92 -2.18 -0.98
CA THR A 248 22.37 -0.89 -0.58
C THR A 248 21.88 -0.91 0.86
N TYR A 249 21.19 -1.96 1.29
CA TYR A 249 20.74 -2.10 2.67
C TYR A 249 21.91 -2.17 3.65
N ASP A 250 22.97 -2.92 3.31
CA ASP A 250 24.20 -3.00 4.10
C ASP A 250 24.85 -1.62 4.26
N ALA A 251 24.92 -0.83 3.16
CA ALA A 251 25.46 0.53 3.21
C ALA A 251 24.62 1.49 4.06
N CYS A 252 23.29 1.26 4.13
CA CYS A 252 22.36 2.05 4.94
C CYS A 252 22.24 1.56 6.40
N GLY A 253 22.86 0.44 6.76
CA GLY A 253 22.69 -0.22 8.08
C GLY A 253 21.29 -0.82 8.29
N ILE A 254 20.56 -1.10 7.20
CA ILE A 254 19.23 -1.71 7.24
C ILE A 254 19.39 -3.22 7.46
N THR A 255 18.76 -3.73 8.51
CA THR A 255 18.75 -5.17 8.81
C THR A 255 17.71 -5.88 7.96
N TYR A 256 18.05 -7.07 7.47
CA TYR A 256 17.16 -7.94 6.71
C TYR A 256 17.39 -9.41 7.07
N GLU A 257 16.41 -10.26 6.79
CA GLU A 257 16.48 -11.69 7.06
C GLU A 257 17.46 -12.39 6.09
N LYS A 258 18.29 -13.31 6.60
CA LYS A 258 19.29 -14.05 5.78
C LYS A 258 18.67 -14.86 4.64
N HIS A 259 17.42 -15.28 4.78
CA HIS A 259 16.72 -16.16 3.83
C HIS A 259 15.71 -15.40 2.92
N VAL A 260 15.88 -14.08 2.74
CA VAL A 260 14.96 -13.31 1.87
C VAL A 260 15.03 -13.73 0.41
N TRP A 261 16.19 -14.18 -0.07
CA TRP A 261 16.30 -14.70 -1.43
C TRP A 261 15.41 -15.92 -1.66
N GLU A 262 15.48 -16.89 -0.75
CA GLU A 262 14.63 -18.08 -0.76
C GLU A 262 13.15 -17.70 -0.67
N ALA A 263 12.81 -16.70 0.15
CA ALA A 263 11.46 -16.17 0.25
C ALA A 263 10.97 -15.53 -1.07
N ILE A 264 11.83 -14.82 -1.81
CA ILE A 264 11.49 -14.29 -3.15
C ILE A 264 11.13 -15.43 -4.11
N LEU A 265 11.94 -16.49 -4.15
CA LEU A 265 11.68 -17.64 -5.02
C LEU A 265 10.39 -18.36 -4.61
N GLU A 266 10.13 -18.48 -3.30
CA GLU A 266 8.91 -19.10 -2.79
C GLU A 266 7.67 -18.28 -3.13
N VAL A 267 7.71 -16.95 -2.99
CA VAL A 267 6.63 -16.07 -3.44
C VAL A 267 6.33 -16.27 -4.93
N CYS A 268 7.36 -16.38 -5.78
CA CYS A 268 7.16 -16.65 -7.21
C CYS A 268 6.47 -18.01 -7.45
N ARG A 269 6.79 -19.04 -6.65
CA ARG A 269 6.15 -20.38 -6.76
C ARG A 269 4.72 -20.36 -6.24
N ALA A 270 4.53 -19.87 -5.01
CA ALA A 270 3.23 -19.85 -4.34
C ALA A 270 2.19 -18.98 -5.08
N THR A 271 2.66 -17.95 -5.79
CA THR A 271 1.81 -17.04 -6.56
C THR A 271 2.05 -17.16 -8.06
N SER A 272 2.39 -18.36 -8.55
CA SER A 272 2.89 -18.56 -9.93
C SER A 272 1.95 -18.06 -11.02
N GLY A 273 0.64 -18.17 -10.84
CA GLY A 273 -0.38 -17.66 -11.77
C GLY A 273 -0.74 -16.19 -11.57
N ASN A 274 -0.26 -15.54 -10.52
CA ASN A 274 -0.65 -14.18 -10.21
C ASN A 274 0.12 -13.15 -11.05
N ILE A 275 -0.58 -12.10 -11.44
CA ILE A 275 -0.03 -10.91 -12.09
C ILE A 275 0.35 -9.92 -10.98
N SER A 276 1.60 -9.43 -10.97
CA SER A 276 2.04 -8.40 -10.04
C SER A 276 1.23 -7.10 -10.19
N SER A 277 1.17 -6.29 -9.14
CA SER A 277 0.48 -4.99 -9.20
C SER A 277 1.07 -4.07 -10.28
N MET A 278 2.39 -4.10 -10.46
CA MET A 278 3.09 -3.29 -11.47
C MET A 278 2.78 -3.78 -12.89
N LEU A 279 2.76 -5.10 -13.14
CA LEU A 279 2.33 -5.64 -14.42
C LEU A 279 0.87 -5.27 -14.71
N ALA A 280 -0.01 -5.38 -13.72
CA ALA A 280 -1.41 -4.97 -13.87
C ALA A 280 -1.56 -3.49 -14.24
N ASP A 281 -0.68 -2.61 -13.72
CA ASP A 281 -0.66 -1.19 -14.10
C ASP A 281 -0.18 -0.98 -15.52
N VAL A 282 0.91 -1.64 -15.93
CA VAL A 282 1.43 -1.57 -17.31
C VAL A 282 0.38 -2.06 -18.31
N LEU A 283 -0.27 -3.20 -18.04
CA LEU A 283 -1.31 -3.74 -18.92
C LEU A 283 -2.54 -2.83 -19.04
N ALA A 284 -2.80 -2.04 -18.00
CA ALA A 284 -3.89 -1.06 -17.98
C ALA A 284 -3.44 0.36 -18.39
N SER A 285 -2.23 0.51 -18.93
CA SER A 285 -1.64 1.82 -19.30
C SER A 285 -1.70 2.85 -18.17
N ARG A 286 -1.52 2.40 -16.93
CA ARG A 286 -1.49 3.26 -15.74
C ARG A 286 -0.05 3.49 -15.30
N GLU A 287 0.20 4.63 -14.67
CA GLU A 287 1.44 4.92 -13.99
C GLU A 287 1.72 3.89 -12.89
N THR A 288 2.96 3.41 -12.83
CA THR A 288 3.42 2.40 -11.86
C THR A 288 4.01 3.05 -10.61
N GLU A 289 4.20 2.26 -9.56
CA GLU A 289 4.89 2.69 -8.33
C GLU A 289 6.41 2.44 -8.37
N ILE A 290 7.01 2.28 -9.54
CA ILE A 290 8.44 1.97 -9.71
C ILE A 290 9.36 2.95 -8.98
N ARG A 291 9.02 4.25 -8.96
CA ARG A 291 9.79 5.31 -8.30
C ARG A 291 9.89 5.13 -6.79
N TRP A 292 8.85 4.60 -6.18
CA TRP A 292 8.76 4.39 -4.73
C TRP A 292 9.16 2.97 -4.31
N ILE A 293 9.37 2.07 -5.27
CA ILE A 293 9.87 0.72 -5.05
C ILE A 293 11.36 0.69 -5.41
N ASN A 294 11.72 0.54 -6.67
CA ASN A 294 13.12 0.49 -7.08
C ASN A 294 13.81 1.86 -6.97
N GLY A 295 13.08 2.95 -7.24
CA GLY A 295 13.59 4.30 -7.08
C GLY A 295 13.95 4.66 -5.63
N SER A 296 13.27 4.10 -4.63
CA SER A 296 13.67 4.29 -3.23
C SER A 296 15.00 3.60 -2.91
N ILE A 297 15.27 2.42 -3.49
CA ILE A 297 16.57 1.75 -3.38
C ILE A 297 17.67 2.60 -4.05
N VAL A 298 17.36 3.19 -5.22
CA VAL A 298 18.29 4.10 -5.91
C VAL A 298 18.60 5.31 -5.02
N ASN A 299 17.60 5.93 -4.42
CA ASN A 299 17.79 7.09 -3.54
C ASN A 299 18.60 6.73 -2.30
N MET A 300 18.30 5.62 -1.63
CA MET A 300 19.08 5.11 -0.50
C MET A 300 20.54 4.88 -0.90
N GLY A 301 20.78 4.21 -2.02
CA GLY A 301 22.14 3.96 -2.52
C GLY A 301 22.91 5.25 -2.78
N LEU A 302 22.29 6.23 -3.44
CA LEU A 302 22.94 7.53 -3.71
C LEU A 302 23.27 8.29 -2.43
N GLN A 303 22.40 8.26 -1.42
CA GLN A 303 22.62 8.94 -0.14
C GLN A 303 23.75 8.29 0.68
N HIS A 304 23.96 6.98 0.55
CA HIS A 304 24.94 6.21 1.33
C HIS A 304 26.15 5.71 0.51
N GLY A 305 26.31 6.20 -0.72
CA GLY A 305 27.49 5.91 -1.56
C GLY A 305 27.50 4.50 -2.17
N ALA A 306 26.37 3.77 -2.15
CA ALA A 306 26.26 2.49 -2.82
C ALA A 306 26.02 2.65 -4.33
N GLN A 307 26.57 1.72 -5.13
CA GLN A 307 26.34 1.69 -6.56
C GLN A 307 25.05 0.94 -6.87
N VAL A 308 24.12 1.57 -7.60
CA VAL A 308 22.78 1.04 -7.90
C VAL A 308 22.44 1.11 -9.40
N PRO A 309 23.34 0.66 -10.31
CA PRO A 309 23.12 0.79 -11.74
C PRO A 309 21.93 -0.02 -12.25
N LEU A 310 21.72 -1.24 -11.74
CA LEU A 310 20.63 -2.11 -12.18
C LEU A 310 19.26 -1.54 -11.82
N HIS A 311 19.08 -1.13 -10.56
CA HIS A 311 17.82 -0.50 -10.14
C HIS A 311 17.53 0.79 -10.92
N ARG A 312 18.56 1.60 -11.26
CA ARG A 312 18.39 2.78 -12.11
C ARG A 312 17.91 2.42 -13.51
N TRP A 313 18.54 1.40 -14.15
CA TRP A 313 18.12 0.93 -15.47
C TRP A 313 16.68 0.39 -15.46
N ILE A 314 16.34 -0.41 -14.46
CA ILE A 314 14.99 -0.97 -14.29
C ILE A 314 13.95 0.13 -14.13
N CYS A 315 14.24 1.17 -13.35
CA CYS A 315 13.34 2.33 -13.24
C CYS A 315 13.08 2.96 -14.61
N GLY A 316 14.13 3.27 -15.35
CA GLY A 316 13.99 3.86 -16.69
C GLY A 316 13.22 2.98 -17.67
N LEU A 317 13.45 1.66 -17.66
CA LEU A 317 12.73 0.72 -18.51
C LEU A 317 11.23 0.69 -18.21
N VAL A 318 10.86 0.59 -16.92
CA VAL A 318 9.44 0.54 -16.51
C VAL A 318 8.74 1.88 -16.74
N GLU A 319 9.39 3.00 -16.45
CA GLU A 319 8.84 4.34 -16.74
C GLU A 319 8.60 4.52 -18.25
N GLY A 320 9.51 4.04 -19.09
CA GLY A 320 9.36 4.10 -20.53
C GLY A 320 8.20 3.25 -21.08
N MET A 321 7.72 2.24 -20.32
CA MET A 321 6.56 1.42 -20.73
C MET A 321 5.21 2.13 -20.57
N THR A 322 5.16 3.17 -19.74
CA THR A 322 3.92 3.90 -19.39
C THR A 322 3.92 5.33 -19.88
N VAL A 323 4.67 5.63 -20.94
CA VAL A 323 4.70 6.95 -21.57
C VAL A 323 3.28 7.29 -22.04
N ARG A 324 2.67 8.32 -21.47
CA ARG A 324 1.46 8.92 -22.01
C ARG A 324 1.88 9.74 -23.23
N GLU A 325 1.30 9.46 -24.38
CA GLU A 325 1.31 10.43 -25.49
C GLU A 325 0.75 11.74 -24.93
N ARG A 326 1.54 12.81 -25.03
CA ARG A 326 1.19 14.14 -24.56
C ARG A 326 0.16 14.79 -25.48
#